data_2bb573d504539e97a8f40e96abe4a996
#
_entry.id   2bb573d504539e97a8f40e96abe4a996
#
_cell.length_a   1.000
_cell.length_b   1.000
_cell.length_c   1.000
_cell.angle_alpha   90.00
_cell.angle_beta   90.00
_cell.angle_gamma   90.00
#
_symmetry.space_group_name_H-M   'P 1'
#
loop_
_entity.id
_entity.type
_entity.pdbx_description
1 polymer ?
#
loop_
_entity_poly.entity_id
_entity_poly.type
_entity_poly.pdbx_seq_one_letter_code
_entity_poly.pdbx_strand_id
1 'polypeptide(L)'
;MYKCLRCSKYFQNKRRNSNLEQNIFKKYVWQRQTYTDLASEYGRSTKWVQRTLDKIETKNIVTINRQPVVVVADVTFFSRKNGLIVFREPNLRKNIWWKFVPYERVDIYELGKKHLEKNGFTIQAIVLDGKPGVRHAFTGIPAQMCHFHQKQIIKRYLTSNPKLEASQKLKEITATLTDTNEQIFTEQLIAWYETWKDFLKEKTNNPETNRWCYKHKKLRSAYRSLKTNLPYLFTYQKYPELNIPNTTNSLDGFFNSLKSKINVHRGLSRKRGMKVVVELLKGKKLPK
;
A
#
# COMPACT_ATOMS: atom_id res chain seq x y z
N MET A 1 6.14 16.50 48.17
CA MET A 1 6.08 17.97 47.99
C MET A 1 7.18 18.54 48.86
N TYR A 2 8.03 19.42 48.33
CA TYR A 2 9.15 20.02 49.04
C TYR A 2 8.80 21.48 49.34
N LYS A 3 9.19 21.99 50.52
CA LYS A 3 9.05 23.39 50.90
C LYS A 3 10.40 24.06 50.75
N CYS A 4 10.46 25.17 50.03
CA CYS A 4 11.68 25.97 49.97
C CYS A 4 11.95 26.62 51.32
N LEU A 5 13.11 26.38 51.90
CA LEU A 5 13.50 26.96 53.19
C LEU A 5 13.74 28.47 53.11
N ARG A 6 14.01 28.98 51.91
CA ARG A 6 14.30 30.41 51.71
C ARG A 6 13.08 31.29 51.44
N CYS A 7 12.07 30.75 50.73
CA CYS A 7 10.88 31.54 50.34
C CYS A 7 9.54 30.89 50.72
N SER A 8 9.58 29.79 51.49
CA SER A 8 8.43 29.00 51.96
C SER A 8 7.49 28.47 50.90
N LYS A 9 7.81 28.62 49.61
CA LYS A 9 7.00 28.07 48.50
C LYS A 9 7.16 26.57 48.42
N TYR A 10 6.04 25.87 48.11
CA TYR A 10 6.03 24.44 47.86
C TYR A 10 6.35 24.12 46.39
N PHE A 11 7.19 23.12 46.16
CA PHE A 11 7.53 22.65 44.85
C PHE A 11 7.66 21.13 44.81
N GLN A 12 7.66 20.55 43.62
CA GLN A 12 7.83 19.14 43.40
C GLN A 12 9.06 18.92 42.50
N ASN A 13 9.94 17.98 42.87
CA ASN A 13 11.20 17.71 42.19
C ASN A 13 11.00 16.96 40.84
N LYS A 14 9.86 16.27 40.66
CA LYS A 14 9.51 15.61 39.43
C LYS A 14 8.11 15.99 38.98
N ARG A 15 7.94 16.44 37.74
CA ARG A 15 6.62 16.52 37.11
C ARG A 15 6.04 15.10 37.04
N ARG A 16 4.97 14.83 37.82
CA ARG A 16 4.29 13.52 37.90
C ARG A 16 3.77 12.98 36.55
N ASN A 17 3.77 13.77 35.47
CA ASN A 17 3.04 13.48 34.25
C ASN A 17 3.89 13.50 32.96
N SER A 18 5.18 13.08 32.98
CA SER A 18 6.00 13.01 31.77
C SER A 18 5.43 12.10 30.68
N ASN A 19 4.50 11.18 31.04
CA ASN A 19 3.90 10.21 30.11
C ASN A 19 2.41 10.46 29.82
N LEU A 20 1.75 11.48 30.43
CA LEU A 20 0.31 11.69 30.27
C LEU A 20 -0.07 11.94 28.81
N GLU A 21 0.64 12.84 28.14
CA GLU A 21 0.39 13.18 26.73
C GLU A 21 0.55 11.97 25.83
N GLN A 22 1.61 11.18 26.05
CA GLN A 22 1.85 9.94 25.30
C GLN A 22 0.77 8.87 25.57
N ASN A 23 0.30 8.74 26.80
CA ASN A 23 -0.76 7.80 27.16
C ASN A 23 -2.09 8.19 26.49
N ILE A 24 -2.46 9.48 26.53
CA ILE A 24 -3.64 10.00 25.81
C ILE A 24 -3.52 9.71 24.31
N PHE A 25 -2.35 9.95 23.71
CA PHE A 25 -2.13 9.69 22.29
C PHE A 25 -2.22 8.20 21.96
N LYS A 26 -1.65 7.32 22.81
CA LYS A 26 -1.77 5.85 22.61
C LYS A 26 -3.23 5.40 22.69
N LYS A 27 -4.00 5.88 23.66
CA LYS A 27 -5.43 5.58 23.78
C LYS A 27 -6.19 6.05 22.54
N TYR A 28 -5.95 7.28 22.11
CA TYR A 28 -6.53 7.84 20.90
C TYR A 28 -6.25 6.98 19.66
N VAL A 29 -4.98 6.63 19.41
CA VAL A 29 -4.57 5.91 18.19
C VAL A 29 -4.90 4.41 18.27
N TRP A 30 -4.55 3.74 19.37
CA TRP A 30 -4.60 2.29 19.44
C TRP A 30 -5.88 1.73 20.06
N GLN A 31 -6.50 2.45 20.99
CA GLN A 31 -7.77 2.05 21.61
C GLN A 31 -8.98 2.69 20.93
N ARG A 32 -8.78 3.48 19.88
CA ARG A 32 -9.83 4.14 19.08
C ARG A 32 -10.71 5.09 19.90
N GLN A 33 -10.24 5.59 21.04
CA GLN A 33 -11.00 6.54 21.84
C GLN A 33 -11.13 7.88 21.10
N THR A 34 -12.32 8.45 21.13
CA THR A 34 -12.61 9.75 20.53
C THR A 34 -12.19 10.91 21.46
N TYR A 35 -12.29 12.14 20.97
CA TYR A 35 -12.06 13.32 21.83
C TYR A 35 -13.03 13.36 23.01
N THR A 36 -14.28 12.94 22.82
CA THR A 36 -15.32 12.90 23.84
C THR A 36 -15.02 11.86 24.91
N ASP A 37 -14.61 10.65 24.49
CA ASP A 37 -14.29 9.58 25.44
C ASP A 37 -13.11 9.98 26.33
N LEU A 38 -12.04 10.52 25.71
CA LEU A 38 -10.87 10.99 26.46
C LEU A 38 -11.18 12.20 27.34
N ALA A 39 -12.03 13.12 26.88
CA ALA A 39 -12.46 14.27 27.68
C ALA A 39 -13.22 13.81 28.93
N SER A 40 -14.15 12.88 28.79
CA SER A 40 -14.88 12.27 29.91
C SER A 40 -13.96 11.53 30.86
N GLU A 41 -13.09 10.64 30.33
CA GLU A 41 -12.16 9.85 31.16
C GLU A 41 -11.21 10.72 32.02
N TYR A 42 -10.74 11.83 31.46
CA TYR A 42 -9.77 12.72 32.16
C TYR A 42 -10.43 13.91 32.87
N GLY A 43 -11.76 14.03 32.85
CA GLY A 43 -12.48 15.16 33.43
C GLY A 43 -12.06 16.51 32.83
N ARG A 44 -11.87 16.56 31.50
CA ARG A 44 -11.34 17.71 30.75
C ARG A 44 -12.21 18.02 29.54
N SER A 45 -12.02 19.20 28.93
CA SER A 45 -12.71 19.55 27.70
C SER A 45 -12.12 18.86 26.48
N THR A 46 -12.92 18.65 25.41
CA THR A 46 -12.44 18.14 24.13
C THR A 46 -11.35 19.01 23.51
N LYS A 47 -11.41 20.34 23.71
CA LYS A 47 -10.34 21.28 23.29
C LYS A 47 -9.02 21.02 24.03
N TRP A 48 -9.07 20.67 25.31
CA TRP A 48 -7.88 20.29 26.06
C TRP A 48 -7.25 19.02 25.50
N VAL A 49 -8.05 17.98 25.20
CA VAL A 49 -7.57 16.75 24.53
C VAL A 49 -6.89 17.08 23.21
N GLN A 50 -7.53 17.89 22.36
CA GLN A 50 -6.97 18.29 21.07
C GLN A 50 -5.61 19.00 21.22
N ARG A 51 -5.49 19.95 22.14
CA ARG A 51 -4.23 20.66 22.44
C ARG A 51 -3.15 19.71 22.95
N THR A 52 -3.52 18.71 23.75
CA THR A 52 -2.60 17.70 24.26
C THR A 52 -2.07 16.82 23.11
N LEU A 53 -2.92 16.37 22.19
CA LEU A 53 -2.52 15.63 21.00
C LEU A 53 -1.65 16.47 20.03
N ASP A 54 -1.87 17.78 19.97
CA ASP A 54 -1.09 18.68 19.11
C ASP A 54 0.37 18.82 19.55
N LYS A 55 0.65 18.69 20.86
CA LYS A 55 2.01 18.76 21.43
C LYS A 55 2.87 17.54 21.07
N ILE A 56 2.25 16.40 20.72
CA ILE A 56 2.99 15.17 20.39
C ILE A 56 3.75 15.36 19.10
N GLU A 57 5.04 15.12 19.13
CA GLU A 57 5.90 14.99 17.94
C GLU A 57 6.04 13.52 17.55
N THR A 58 5.76 13.22 16.29
CA THR A 58 5.95 11.87 15.75
C THR A 58 7.21 11.86 14.90
N LYS A 59 8.24 11.11 15.33
CA LYS A 59 9.47 10.92 14.56
C LYS A 59 9.32 9.70 13.64
N ASN A 60 9.77 9.80 12.39
CA ASN A 60 9.81 8.69 11.43
C ASN A 60 11.04 7.80 11.71
N ILE A 61 11.04 7.07 12.82
CA ILE A 61 12.14 6.16 13.14
C ILE A 61 11.64 4.74 12.86
N VAL A 62 12.26 4.09 11.88
CA VAL A 62 12.08 2.66 11.62
C VAL A 62 13.27 1.93 12.23
N THR A 63 13.00 1.13 13.25
CA THR A 63 14.01 0.26 13.90
C THR A 63 13.93 -1.13 13.26
N ILE A 64 14.64 -1.32 12.17
CA ILE A 64 14.86 -2.64 11.57
C ILE A 64 16.35 -2.78 11.35
N ASN A 65 16.90 -3.94 11.68
CA ASN A 65 18.29 -4.26 11.37
C ASN A 65 18.48 -4.20 9.86
N ARG A 66 19.60 -3.62 9.44
CA ARG A 66 20.04 -3.59 8.04
C ARG A 66 20.20 -5.02 7.56
N GLN A 67 19.45 -5.40 6.54
CA GLN A 67 19.46 -6.76 6.00
C GLN A 67 18.91 -6.75 4.56
N PRO A 68 19.15 -7.82 3.80
CA PRO A 68 18.44 -8.08 2.56
C PRO A 68 16.93 -8.17 2.81
N VAL A 69 16.12 -7.53 1.96
CA VAL A 69 14.66 -7.45 2.11
C VAL A 69 13.94 -7.71 0.80
N VAL A 70 12.82 -8.39 0.87
CA VAL A 70 11.79 -8.36 -0.16
C VAL A 70 10.86 -7.18 0.15
N VAL A 71 10.48 -6.42 -0.85
CA VAL A 71 9.66 -5.22 -0.66
C VAL A 71 8.34 -5.38 -1.37
N VAL A 72 7.25 -5.05 -0.71
CA VAL A 72 5.95 -4.77 -1.33
C VAL A 72 5.74 -3.27 -1.28
N ALA A 73 5.51 -2.64 -2.42
CA ALA A 73 5.30 -1.20 -2.50
C ALA A 73 3.96 -0.87 -3.16
N ASP A 74 3.20 0.02 -2.53
CA ASP A 74 1.92 0.48 -3.03
C ASP A 74 1.55 1.85 -2.44
N VAL A 75 0.58 2.52 -3.07
CA VAL A 75 0.06 3.83 -2.67
C VAL A 75 -1.41 3.73 -2.31
N THR A 76 -1.77 4.29 -1.16
CA THR A 76 -3.18 4.45 -0.80
C THR A 76 -3.54 5.92 -0.66
N PHE A 77 -4.80 6.28 -0.95
CA PHE A 77 -5.31 7.64 -0.81
C PHE A 77 -6.39 7.70 0.26
N PHE A 78 -6.30 8.71 1.14
CA PHE A 78 -7.32 9.04 2.14
C PHE A 78 -8.34 10.04 1.59
N SER A 79 -7.90 10.92 0.70
CA SER A 79 -8.71 11.88 -0.05
C SER A 79 -7.93 12.37 -1.26
N ARG A 80 -8.56 13.23 -2.09
CA ARG A 80 -7.87 13.88 -3.22
C ARG A 80 -6.59 14.59 -2.74
N LYS A 81 -5.45 14.33 -3.38
CA LYS A 81 -4.12 14.87 -3.04
C LYS A 81 -3.61 14.54 -1.63
N ASN A 82 -4.12 13.49 -1.01
CA ASN A 82 -3.67 13.02 0.31
C ASN A 82 -3.39 11.51 0.25
N GLY A 83 -2.32 11.17 -0.41
CA GLY A 83 -1.84 9.80 -0.58
C GLY A 83 -0.72 9.47 0.40
N LEU A 84 -0.48 8.19 0.56
CA LEU A 84 0.58 7.60 1.34
C LEU A 84 1.18 6.44 0.55
N ILE A 85 2.45 6.56 0.17
CA ILE A 85 3.22 5.42 -0.32
C ILE A 85 3.86 4.71 0.87
N VAL A 86 3.84 3.38 0.82
CA VAL A 86 4.47 2.53 1.85
C VAL A 86 5.30 1.45 1.16
N PHE A 87 6.53 1.28 1.64
CA PHE A 87 7.37 0.13 1.34
C PHE A 87 7.36 -0.77 2.58
N ARG A 88 6.91 -2.00 2.38
CA ARG A 88 6.70 -2.97 3.45
C ARG A 88 7.51 -4.23 3.17
N GLU A 89 8.18 -4.72 4.19
CA GLU A 89 8.74 -6.06 4.20
C GLU A 89 7.61 -7.04 4.60
N PRO A 90 7.17 -7.91 3.67
CA PRO A 90 5.97 -8.72 3.86
C PRO A 90 6.16 -9.85 4.89
N ASN A 91 7.34 -10.49 4.94
CA ASN A 91 7.61 -11.63 5.81
C ASN A 91 7.69 -11.20 7.29
N LEU A 92 8.34 -10.06 7.57
CA LEU A 92 8.36 -9.45 8.90
C LEU A 92 7.11 -8.61 9.21
N ARG A 93 6.25 -8.38 8.23
CA ARG A 93 5.06 -7.51 8.33
C ARG A 93 5.39 -6.11 8.82
N LYS A 94 6.57 -5.56 8.46
CA LYS A 94 7.05 -4.25 8.90
C LYS A 94 7.08 -3.25 7.75
N ASN A 95 6.62 -2.03 8.02
CA ASN A 95 6.77 -0.92 7.08
C ASN A 95 8.19 -0.36 7.25
N ILE A 96 8.97 -0.39 6.18
CA ILE A 96 10.40 -0.02 6.20
C ILE A 96 10.65 1.39 5.70
N TRP A 97 9.72 1.91 4.90
CA TRP A 97 9.73 3.30 4.46
C TRP A 97 8.33 3.75 4.07
N TRP A 98 8.04 5.04 4.24
CA TRP A 98 6.79 5.66 3.80
C TRP A 98 6.95 7.15 3.56
N LYS A 99 6.07 7.71 2.72
CA LYS A 99 6.00 9.15 2.44
C LYS A 99 4.57 9.55 2.11
N PHE A 100 4.14 10.72 2.63
CA PHE A 100 2.90 11.34 2.18
C PHE A 100 3.12 11.99 0.82
N VAL A 101 2.20 11.75 -0.12
CA VAL A 101 2.31 12.17 -1.50
C VAL A 101 0.99 12.74 -2.01
N PRO A 102 0.99 13.80 -2.84
CA PRO A 102 -0.22 14.31 -3.46
C PRO A 102 -0.71 13.42 -4.61
N TYR A 103 0.22 12.77 -5.30
CA TYR A 103 -0.03 11.92 -6.45
C TYR A 103 0.95 10.75 -6.43
N GLU A 104 0.57 9.67 -7.06
CA GLU A 104 1.45 8.53 -7.29
C GLU A 104 2.29 8.77 -8.55
N ARG A 105 3.62 8.81 -8.41
CA ARG A 105 4.59 9.07 -9.47
C ARG A 105 5.79 8.13 -9.36
N VAL A 106 6.46 7.85 -10.47
CA VAL A 106 7.62 6.95 -10.55
C VAL A 106 8.79 7.44 -9.68
N ASP A 107 9.09 8.74 -9.72
CA ASP A 107 10.17 9.37 -8.94
C ASP A 107 10.05 9.15 -7.41
N ILE A 108 8.83 8.94 -6.91
CA ILE A 108 8.60 8.66 -5.49
C ILE A 108 9.04 7.24 -5.13
N TYR A 109 8.86 6.28 -6.04
CA TYR A 109 9.37 4.91 -5.86
C TYR A 109 10.89 4.88 -5.90
N GLU A 110 11.52 5.63 -6.82
CA GLU A 110 12.98 5.80 -6.88
C GLU A 110 13.53 6.42 -5.59
N LEU A 111 12.84 7.43 -5.05
CA LEU A 111 13.20 8.05 -3.79
C LEU A 111 13.17 7.03 -2.64
N GLY A 112 12.13 6.18 -2.58
CA GLY A 112 12.00 5.11 -1.59
C GLY A 112 13.14 4.09 -1.71
N LYS A 113 13.46 3.63 -2.93
CA LYS A 113 14.58 2.74 -3.23
C LYS A 113 15.89 3.34 -2.73
N LYS A 114 16.23 4.56 -3.18
CA LYS A 114 17.46 5.27 -2.78
C LYS A 114 17.56 5.46 -1.26
N HIS A 115 16.44 5.74 -0.60
CA HIS A 115 16.42 5.88 0.86
C HIS A 115 16.75 4.56 1.56
N LEU A 116 16.19 3.44 1.10
CA LEU A 116 16.49 2.12 1.68
C LEU A 116 17.95 1.74 1.46
N GLU A 117 18.47 1.89 0.23
CA GLU A 117 19.87 1.61 -0.11
C GLU A 117 20.84 2.47 0.72
N LYS A 118 20.58 3.78 0.85
CA LYS A 118 21.37 4.69 1.69
C LYS A 118 21.38 4.28 3.17
N ASN A 119 20.31 3.65 3.65
CA ASN A 119 20.20 3.16 5.02
C ASN A 119 20.73 1.72 5.18
N GLY A 120 21.38 1.15 4.15
CA GLY A 120 22.04 -0.14 4.19
C GLY A 120 21.12 -1.34 4.00
N PHE A 121 19.93 -1.16 3.40
CA PHE A 121 19.08 -2.25 2.95
C PHE A 121 19.47 -2.69 1.55
N THR A 122 19.47 -3.99 1.30
CA THR A 122 19.59 -4.56 -0.05
C THR A 122 18.24 -5.09 -0.49
N ILE A 123 17.66 -4.49 -1.53
CA ILE A 123 16.35 -4.95 -2.06
C ILE A 123 16.60 -6.14 -2.96
N GLN A 124 16.19 -7.34 -2.51
CA GLN A 124 16.35 -8.60 -3.26
C GLN A 124 15.24 -8.82 -4.28
N ALA A 125 14.03 -8.36 -3.99
CA ALA A 125 12.90 -8.40 -4.90
C ALA A 125 11.87 -7.32 -4.55
N ILE A 126 11.04 -6.95 -5.55
CA ILE A 126 9.96 -5.97 -5.39
C ILE A 126 8.64 -6.53 -5.91
N VAL A 127 7.55 -6.33 -5.18
CA VAL A 127 6.17 -6.65 -5.60
C VAL A 127 5.42 -5.36 -5.87
N LEU A 128 4.81 -5.22 -7.06
CA LEU A 128 4.17 -4.00 -7.54
C LEU A 128 2.77 -4.28 -8.12
N ASP A 129 1.92 -3.26 -8.15
CA ASP A 129 0.56 -3.31 -8.72
C ASP A 129 0.50 -3.28 -10.26
N GLY A 130 1.63 -3.08 -10.93
CA GLY A 130 1.73 -3.01 -12.39
C GLY A 130 1.51 -1.62 -12.97
N LYS A 131 1.60 -0.57 -12.18
CA LYS A 131 1.57 0.81 -12.69
C LYS A 131 2.67 1.02 -13.74
N PRO A 132 2.33 1.56 -14.92
CA PRO A 132 3.31 1.82 -15.97
C PRO A 132 4.49 2.68 -15.49
N GLY A 133 5.69 2.27 -15.86
CA GLY A 133 6.94 2.99 -15.54
C GLY A 133 7.53 2.70 -14.17
N VAL A 134 6.75 2.26 -13.17
CA VAL A 134 7.29 2.01 -11.81
C VAL A 134 8.35 0.92 -11.80
N ARG A 135 8.20 -0.12 -12.63
CA ARG A 135 9.20 -1.19 -12.73
C ARG A 135 10.59 -0.69 -13.16
N HIS A 136 10.66 0.36 -13.97
CA HIS A 136 11.95 0.94 -14.40
C HIS A 136 12.76 1.51 -13.23
N ALA A 137 12.08 1.97 -12.15
CA ALA A 137 12.75 2.40 -10.93
C ALA A 137 13.53 1.27 -10.24
N PHE A 138 13.17 0.01 -10.53
CA PHE A 138 13.75 -1.20 -9.93
C PHE A 138 14.50 -2.06 -10.96
N THR A 139 15.03 -1.45 -12.02
CA THR A 139 15.85 -2.18 -13.01
C THR A 139 16.99 -2.93 -12.30
N GLY A 140 17.20 -4.20 -12.69
CA GLY A 140 18.19 -5.09 -12.07
C GLY A 140 17.71 -5.79 -10.78
N ILE A 141 16.50 -5.50 -10.31
CA ILE A 141 15.89 -6.16 -9.14
C ILE A 141 14.74 -7.04 -9.63
N PRO A 142 14.65 -8.32 -9.23
CA PRO A 142 13.52 -9.18 -9.54
C PRO A 142 12.19 -8.52 -9.15
N ALA A 143 11.31 -8.31 -10.15
CA ALA A 143 10.02 -7.65 -9.95
C ALA A 143 8.87 -8.64 -10.13
N GLN A 144 8.00 -8.76 -9.14
CA GLN A 144 6.77 -9.54 -9.18
C GLN A 144 5.59 -8.61 -9.46
N MET A 145 4.80 -8.92 -10.47
CA MET A 145 3.50 -8.30 -10.71
C MET A 145 2.45 -8.92 -9.78
N CYS A 146 1.74 -8.10 -9.03
CA CYS A 146 0.68 -8.56 -8.14
C CYS A 146 -0.45 -9.27 -8.91
N HIS A 147 -0.70 -10.55 -8.62
CA HIS A 147 -1.75 -11.34 -9.27
C HIS A 147 -3.14 -10.75 -9.06
N PHE A 148 -3.43 -10.25 -7.86
CA PHE A 148 -4.72 -9.60 -7.58
C PHE A 148 -4.95 -8.41 -8.51
N HIS A 149 -3.97 -7.51 -8.62
CA HIS A 149 -4.06 -6.36 -9.51
C HIS A 149 -4.13 -6.75 -10.98
N GLN A 150 -3.40 -7.79 -11.41
CA GLN A 150 -3.53 -8.32 -12.77
C GLN A 150 -4.95 -8.84 -13.05
N LYS A 151 -5.54 -9.62 -12.13
CA LYS A 151 -6.94 -10.08 -12.24
C LYS A 151 -7.92 -8.90 -12.29
N GLN A 152 -7.69 -7.85 -11.50
CA GLN A 152 -8.51 -6.63 -11.53
C GLN A 152 -8.39 -5.84 -12.85
N ILE A 153 -7.19 -5.78 -13.44
CA ILE A 153 -6.99 -5.18 -14.77
C ILE A 153 -7.82 -5.91 -15.81
N ILE A 154 -7.75 -7.24 -15.83
CA ILE A 154 -8.53 -8.06 -16.79
C ILE A 154 -10.03 -7.88 -16.56
N LYS A 155 -10.49 -7.91 -15.30
CA LYS A 155 -11.89 -7.67 -14.95
C LYS A 155 -12.38 -6.29 -15.42
N ARG A 156 -11.54 -5.27 -15.37
CA ARG A 156 -11.83 -3.91 -15.85
C ARG A 156 -12.05 -3.86 -17.35
N TYR A 157 -11.27 -4.62 -18.12
CA TYR A 157 -11.43 -4.72 -19.57
C TYR A 157 -12.61 -5.60 -19.99
N LEU A 158 -12.79 -6.76 -19.36
CA LEU A 158 -13.73 -7.80 -19.81
C LEU A 158 -15.06 -7.78 -19.04
N THR A 159 -15.18 -6.98 -17.96
CA THR A 159 -16.30 -6.98 -17.02
C THR A 159 -16.37 -8.24 -16.14
N SER A 160 -17.35 -8.28 -15.20
CA SER A 160 -17.56 -9.46 -14.33
C SER A 160 -18.20 -10.63 -15.08
N ASN A 161 -19.09 -10.34 -16.04
CA ASN A 161 -19.82 -11.34 -16.83
C ASN A 161 -19.68 -11.02 -18.32
N PRO A 162 -18.55 -11.40 -18.95
CA PRO A 162 -18.33 -11.16 -20.37
C PRO A 162 -19.28 -12.03 -21.21
N LYS A 163 -19.84 -11.44 -22.28
CA LYS A 163 -20.76 -12.15 -23.18
C LYS A 163 -20.03 -12.90 -24.31
N LEU A 164 -18.87 -12.40 -24.71
CA LEU A 164 -18.07 -13.00 -25.81
C LEU A 164 -17.32 -14.21 -25.28
N GLU A 165 -17.39 -15.34 -26.01
CA GLU A 165 -16.70 -16.58 -25.66
C GLU A 165 -15.19 -16.35 -25.48
N ALA A 166 -14.54 -15.64 -26.41
CA ALA A 166 -13.13 -15.26 -26.30
C ALA A 166 -12.82 -14.54 -25.00
N SER A 167 -13.72 -13.67 -24.51
CA SER A 167 -13.55 -12.95 -23.25
C SER A 167 -13.76 -13.86 -22.04
N GLN A 168 -14.71 -14.81 -22.12
CA GLN A 168 -14.94 -15.81 -21.08
C GLN A 168 -13.71 -16.70 -20.90
N LYS A 169 -13.20 -17.25 -21.99
CA LYS A 169 -12.00 -18.10 -21.99
C LYS A 169 -10.75 -17.35 -21.46
N LEU A 170 -10.52 -16.10 -21.88
CA LEU A 170 -9.39 -15.32 -21.36
C LEU A 170 -9.53 -15.03 -19.86
N LYS A 171 -10.75 -14.84 -19.38
CA LYS A 171 -11.03 -14.66 -17.95
C LYS A 171 -10.81 -15.96 -17.16
N GLU A 172 -11.20 -17.11 -17.70
CA GLU A 172 -10.94 -18.43 -17.12
C GLU A 172 -9.42 -18.67 -16.98
N ILE A 173 -8.63 -18.44 -18.03
CA ILE A 173 -7.17 -18.52 -17.97
C ILE A 173 -6.62 -17.56 -16.92
N THR A 174 -7.11 -16.32 -16.85
CA THR A 174 -6.65 -15.36 -15.83
C THR A 174 -6.99 -15.81 -14.42
N ALA A 175 -8.08 -16.55 -14.21
CA ALA A 175 -8.46 -17.06 -12.89
C ALA A 175 -7.46 -18.07 -12.35
N THR A 176 -6.82 -18.90 -13.22
CA THR A 176 -5.84 -19.91 -12.80
C THR A 176 -4.49 -19.34 -12.37
N LEU A 177 -4.27 -18.02 -12.51
CA LEU A 177 -2.96 -17.37 -12.30
C LEU A 177 -2.31 -17.67 -10.95
N THR A 178 -3.09 -17.95 -9.90
CA THR A 178 -2.58 -18.29 -8.57
C THR A 178 -2.27 -19.78 -8.38
N ASP A 179 -2.81 -20.63 -9.24
CA ASP A 179 -2.84 -22.09 -9.09
C ASP A 179 -2.09 -22.81 -10.21
N THR A 180 -1.29 -22.08 -10.98
CA THR A 180 -0.54 -22.57 -12.15
C THR A 180 0.93 -22.13 -12.09
N ASN A 181 1.71 -22.58 -13.06
CA ASN A 181 3.08 -22.13 -13.27
C ASN A 181 3.22 -21.34 -14.58
N GLU A 182 4.39 -20.71 -14.78
CA GLU A 182 4.69 -19.87 -15.95
C GLU A 182 4.50 -20.62 -17.27
N GLN A 183 4.95 -21.87 -17.35
CA GLN A 183 4.88 -22.67 -18.58
C GLN A 183 3.42 -22.94 -18.98
N ILE A 184 2.64 -23.54 -18.08
CA ILE A 184 1.23 -23.89 -18.35
C ILE A 184 0.42 -22.64 -18.68
N PHE A 185 0.62 -21.55 -17.92
CA PHE A 185 -0.10 -20.30 -18.19
C PHE A 185 0.26 -19.70 -19.53
N THR A 186 1.54 -19.78 -19.93
CA THR A 186 2.02 -19.30 -21.23
C THR A 186 1.44 -20.11 -22.37
N GLU A 187 1.43 -21.43 -22.25
CA GLU A 187 0.85 -22.34 -23.25
C GLU A 187 -0.65 -22.07 -23.44
N GLN A 188 -1.41 -21.92 -22.35
CA GLN A 188 -2.82 -21.57 -22.40
C GLN A 188 -3.06 -20.20 -23.06
N LEU A 189 -2.23 -19.21 -22.76
CA LEU A 189 -2.36 -17.87 -23.33
C LEU A 189 -2.01 -17.83 -24.81
N ILE A 190 -1.02 -18.64 -25.25
CA ILE A 190 -0.66 -18.80 -26.67
C ILE A 190 -1.79 -19.53 -27.41
N ALA A 191 -2.27 -20.67 -26.91
CA ALA A 191 -3.37 -21.40 -27.48
C ALA A 191 -4.63 -20.54 -27.67
N TRP A 192 -4.96 -19.75 -26.63
CA TRP A 192 -6.06 -18.79 -26.70
C TRP A 192 -5.82 -17.75 -27.81
N TYR A 193 -4.61 -17.20 -27.93
CA TYR A 193 -4.30 -16.22 -28.97
C TYR A 193 -4.41 -16.80 -30.37
N GLU A 194 -3.88 -18.02 -30.62
CA GLU A 194 -3.97 -18.68 -31.91
C GLU A 194 -5.43 -18.93 -32.33
N THR A 195 -6.29 -19.31 -31.38
CA THR A 195 -7.72 -19.51 -31.62
C THR A 195 -8.44 -18.20 -32.01
N TRP A 196 -8.08 -17.09 -31.34
CA TRP A 196 -8.84 -15.84 -31.44
C TRP A 196 -8.14 -14.72 -32.20
N LYS A 197 -6.95 -14.97 -32.80
CA LYS A 197 -6.12 -13.94 -33.47
C LYS A 197 -6.85 -13.20 -34.58
N ASP A 198 -7.66 -13.90 -35.40
CA ASP A 198 -8.38 -13.28 -36.53
C ASP A 198 -9.60 -12.49 -36.00
N PHE A 199 -10.33 -13.00 -35.03
CA PHE A 199 -11.38 -12.27 -34.32
C PHE A 199 -10.84 -10.97 -33.70
N LEU A 200 -9.64 -10.99 -33.14
CA LEU A 200 -9.00 -9.79 -32.60
C LEU A 200 -8.58 -8.78 -33.67
N LYS A 201 -8.43 -9.18 -34.93
CA LYS A 201 -8.10 -8.27 -36.04
C LYS A 201 -9.33 -7.59 -36.65
N GLU A 202 -10.54 -8.03 -36.33
CA GLU A 202 -11.77 -7.40 -36.82
C GLU A 202 -11.77 -5.90 -36.58
N LYS A 203 -12.11 -5.17 -37.63
CA LYS A 203 -12.16 -3.72 -37.67
C LYS A 203 -13.60 -3.26 -37.91
N THR A 204 -13.89 -2.05 -37.43
CA THR A 204 -15.13 -1.33 -37.68
C THR A 204 -14.83 0.15 -37.85
N ASN A 205 -15.71 0.89 -38.52
CA ASN A 205 -15.60 2.33 -38.59
C ASN A 205 -16.33 2.96 -37.40
N ASN A 206 -15.71 3.95 -36.80
CA ASN A 206 -16.37 4.78 -35.78
C ASN A 206 -17.35 5.73 -36.51
N PRO A 207 -18.65 5.67 -36.23
CA PRO A 207 -19.64 6.48 -36.92
C PRO A 207 -19.46 8.00 -36.70
N GLU A 208 -18.88 8.41 -35.57
CA GLU A 208 -18.68 9.83 -35.24
C GLU A 208 -17.44 10.44 -35.92
N THR A 209 -16.36 9.64 -36.05
CA THR A 209 -15.05 10.16 -36.54
C THR A 209 -14.71 9.65 -37.93
N ASN A 210 -15.51 8.74 -38.48
CA ASN A 210 -15.27 7.99 -39.73
C ASN A 210 -13.87 7.33 -39.81
N ARG A 211 -13.25 7.07 -38.66
CA ARG A 211 -11.94 6.40 -38.57
C ARG A 211 -12.14 4.93 -38.23
N TRP A 212 -11.38 4.07 -38.87
CA TRP A 212 -11.39 2.65 -38.53
C TRP A 212 -10.84 2.43 -37.11
N CYS A 213 -11.37 1.44 -36.44
CA CYS A 213 -10.87 1.00 -35.14
C CYS A 213 -11.10 -0.50 -34.98
N TYR A 214 -10.33 -1.14 -34.08
CA TYR A 214 -10.57 -2.53 -33.75
C TYR A 214 -11.93 -2.69 -33.06
N LYS A 215 -12.74 -3.63 -33.51
CA LYS A 215 -14.05 -3.96 -32.94
C LYS A 215 -13.92 -4.43 -31.49
N HIS A 216 -12.91 -5.24 -31.19
CA HIS A 216 -12.68 -5.86 -29.89
C HIS A 216 -11.57 -5.19 -29.08
N LYS A 217 -11.57 -3.84 -28.99
CA LYS A 217 -10.53 -3.04 -28.33
C LYS A 217 -10.22 -3.49 -26.90
N LYS A 218 -11.27 -3.71 -26.08
CA LYS A 218 -11.11 -4.09 -24.65
C LYS A 218 -10.49 -5.48 -24.52
N LEU A 219 -10.90 -6.45 -25.33
CA LEU A 219 -10.34 -7.80 -25.34
C LEU A 219 -8.86 -7.79 -25.75
N ARG A 220 -8.52 -7.02 -26.79
CA ARG A 220 -7.13 -6.78 -27.20
C ARG A 220 -6.29 -6.19 -26.08
N SER A 221 -6.83 -5.21 -25.36
CA SER A 221 -6.14 -4.58 -24.23
C SER A 221 -5.94 -5.55 -23.06
N ALA A 222 -6.93 -6.41 -22.78
CA ALA A 222 -6.82 -7.46 -21.78
C ALA A 222 -5.68 -8.44 -22.12
N TYR A 223 -5.69 -9.00 -23.33
CA TYR A 223 -4.63 -9.88 -23.80
C TYR A 223 -3.25 -9.22 -23.77
N ARG A 224 -3.14 -7.98 -24.27
CA ARG A 224 -1.88 -7.22 -24.27
C ARG A 224 -1.37 -7.01 -22.83
N SER A 225 -2.25 -6.72 -21.88
CA SER A 225 -1.88 -6.58 -20.48
C SER A 225 -1.27 -7.87 -19.91
N LEU A 226 -1.88 -9.03 -20.19
CA LEU A 226 -1.33 -10.33 -19.78
C LEU A 226 0.02 -10.58 -20.43
N LYS A 227 0.12 -10.42 -21.76
CA LYS A 227 1.37 -10.63 -22.51
C LYS A 227 2.51 -9.74 -22.01
N THR A 228 2.23 -8.45 -21.77
CA THR A 228 3.25 -7.49 -21.28
C THR A 228 3.70 -7.80 -19.87
N ASN A 229 2.80 -8.27 -19.00
CA ASN A 229 3.12 -8.57 -17.60
C ASN A 229 3.60 -10.01 -17.37
N LEU A 230 3.47 -10.91 -18.37
CA LEU A 230 3.83 -12.32 -18.24
C LEU A 230 5.24 -12.56 -17.65
N PRO A 231 6.31 -11.86 -18.08
CA PRO A 231 7.65 -12.06 -17.51
C PRO A 231 7.76 -11.76 -16.01
N TYR A 232 6.78 -11.06 -15.46
CA TYR A 232 6.75 -10.60 -14.06
C TYR A 232 5.69 -11.31 -13.21
N LEU A 233 4.82 -12.13 -13.82
CA LEU A 233 3.73 -12.79 -13.10
C LEU A 233 4.22 -13.97 -12.26
N PHE A 234 5.31 -14.60 -12.65
CA PHE A 234 5.83 -15.81 -12.00
C PHE A 234 7.23 -15.63 -11.40
N THR A 235 7.66 -14.39 -11.16
CA THR A 235 8.95 -14.10 -10.54
C THR A 235 9.10 -14.81 -9.19
N TYR A 236 8.03 -14.92 -8.40
CA TYR A 236 8.04 -15.61 -7.12
C TYR A 236 8.37 -17.10 -7.21
N GLN A 237 8.09 -17.75 -8.36
CA GLN A 237 8.44 -19.16 -8.60
C GLN A 237 9.90 -19.31 -9.04
N LYS A 238 10.50 -18.27 -9.64
CA LYS A 238 11.90 -18.29 -10.10
C LYS A 238 12.90 -18.11 -8.93
N TYR A 239 12.45 -17.54 -7.82
CA TYR A 239 13.27 -17.24 -6.64
C TYR A 239 12.56 -17.73 -5.36
N PRO A 240 12.37 -19.07 -5.21
CA PRO A 240 11.63 -19.64 -4.07
C PRO A 240 12.28 -19.33 -2.72
N GLU A 241 13.60 -19.19 -2.70
CA GLU A 241 14.41 -18.86 -1.50
C GLU A 241 14.08 -17.47 -0.94
N LEU A 242 13.62 -16.55 -1.76
CA LEU A 242 13.29 -15.18 -1.33
C LEU A 242 11.90 -15.06 -0.71
N ASN A 243 11.06 -16.10 -0.81
CA ASN A 243 9.68 -16.07 -0.32
C ASN A 243 8.90 -14.83 -0.81
N ILE A 244 9.03 -14.50 -2.11
CA ILE A 244 8.37 -13.36 -2.73
C ILE A 244 6.86 -13.62 -2.76
N PRO A 245 6.01 -12.75 -2.16
CA PRO A 245 4.57 -12.93 -2.28
C PRO A 245 4.09 -12.63 -3.71
N ASN A 246 3.14 -13.42 -4.21
CA ASN A 246 2.52 -13.19 -5.52
C ASN A 246 1.44 -12.10 -5.51
N THR A 247 1.14 -11.53 -4.33
CA THR A 247 0.15 -10.46 -4.15
C THR A 247 0.65 -9.36 -3.21
N THR A 248 0.00 -8.20 -3.25
CA THR A 248 0.18 -7.08 -2.32
C THR A 248 -0.71 -7.17 -1.08
N ASN A 249 -1.40 -8.30 -0.86
CA ASN A 249 -2.43 -8.46 0.18
C ASN A 249 -1.98 -8.05 1.59
N SER A 250 -0.69 -8.26 1.94
CA SER A 250 -0.16 -7.83 3.23
C SER A 250 -0.22 -6.31 3.42
N LEU A 251 -0.06 -5.55 2.33
CA LEU A 251 -0.11 -4.09 2.33
C LEU A 251 -1.55 -3.60 2.20
N ASP A 252 -2.37 -4.26 1.37
CA ASP A 252 -3.80 -3.96 1.22
C ASP A 252 -4.55 -4.13 2.54
N GLY A 253 -4.32 -5.24 3.25
CA GLY A 253 -4.87 -5.50 4.58
C GLY A 253 -4.41 -4.45 5.61
N PHE A 254 -3.15 -4.02 5.53
CA PHE A 254 -2.64 -2.95 6.36
C PHE A 254 -3.33 -1.61 6.06
N PHE A 255 -3.50 -1.24 4.78
CA PHE A 255 -4.19 -0.01 4.38
C PHE A 255 -5.66 0.00 4.81
N ASN A 256 -6.35 -1.12 4.71
CA ASN A 256 -7.74 -1.25 5.18
C ASN A 256 -7.82 -1.05 6.70
N SER A 257 -6.93 -1.68 7.47
CA SER A 257 -6.83 -1.48 8.91
C SER A 257 -6.51 -0.02 9.29
N LEU A 258 -5.59 0.60 8.55
CA LEU A 258 -5.22 2.00 8.73
C LEU A 258 -6.40 2.95 8.51
N LYS A 259 -7.11 2.78 7.39
CA LYS A 259 -8.31 3.58 7.05
C LYS A 259 -9.42 3.38 8.09
N SER A 260 -9.69 2.14 8.50
CA SER A 260 -10.69 1.84 9.53
C SER A 260 -10.40 2.54 10.85
N LYS A 261 -9.12 2.60 11.28
CA LYS A 261 -8.74 3.29 12.51
C LYS A 261 -8.86 4.81 12.40
N ILE A 262 -8.53 5.39 11.24
CA ILE A 262 -8.64 6.83 11.01
C ILE A 262 -10.09 7.27 10.93
N ASN A 263 -10.96 6.48 10.32
CA ASN A 263 -12.37 6.81 10.10
C ASN A 263 -13.19 6.90 11.40
N VAL A 264 -12.72 6.34 12.52
CA VAL A 264 -13.33 6.52 13.85
C VAL A 264 -13.22 7.98 14.31
N HIS A 265 -12.15 8.68 13.90
CA HIS A 265 -11.85 10.04 14.34
C HIS A 265 -12.45 11.08 13.37
N ARG A 266 -13.74 11.34 13.48
CA ARG A 266 -14.44 12.34 12.65
C ARG A 266 -13.89 13.75 12.94
N GLY A 267 -13.84 14.60 11.91
CA GLY A 267 -13.36 15.99 12.03
C GLY A 267 -11.84 16.10 12.29
N LEU A 268 -11.08 15.08 11.96
CA LEU A 268 -9.64 15.05 12.11
C LEU A 268 -8.96 16.03 11.16
N SER A 269 -8.24 17.03 11.70
CA SER A 269 -7.44 17.91 10.84
C SER A 269 -6.34 17.12 10.13
N ARG A 270 -5.93 17.57 8.94
CA ARG A 270 -4.86 16.91 8.15
C ARG A 270 -3.60 16.69 9.00
N LYS A 271 -3.16 17.69 9.77
CA LYS A 271 -1.97 17.61 10.62
C LYS A 271 -2.08 16.51 11.68
N ARG A 272 -3.23 16.42 12.38
CA ARG A 272 -3.47 15.35 13.37
C ARG A 272 -3.60 13.99 12.70
N GLY A 273 -4.29 13.91 11.53
CA GLY A 273 -4.40 12.69 10.74
C GLY A 273 -3.03 12.13 10.36
N MET A 274 -2.12 12.97 9.90
CA MET A 274 -0.74 12.55 9.61
C MET A 274 -0.01 11.99 10.84
N LYS A 275 -0.17 12.58 12.02
CA LYS A 275 0.42 12.06 13.27
C LYS A 275 -0.12 10.67 13.61
N VAL A 276 -1.44 10.46 13.50
CA VAL A 276 -2.09 9.16 13.72
C VAL A 276 -1.56 8.12 12.73
N VAL A 277 -1.50 8.47 11.44
CA VAL A 277 -0.97 7.60 10.40
C VAL A 277 0.48 7.20 10.69
N VAL A 278 1.34 8.15 11.02
CA VAL A 278 2.76 7.87 11.33
C VAL A 278 2.88 6.93 12.53
N GLU A 279 2.07 7.10 13.56
CA GLU A 279 2.08 6.19 14.71
C GLU A 279 1.63 4.78 14.35
N LEU A 280 0.58 4.65 13.54
CA LEU A 280 0.10 3.35 13.05
C LEU A 280 1.11 2.67 12.12
N LEU A 281 1.85 3.43 11.30
CA LEU A 281 2.90 2.90 10.43
C LEU A 281 4.07 2.27 11.19
N LYS A 282 4.42 2.81 12.37
CA LYS A 282 5.46 2.24 13.24
C LYS A 282 5.08 0.88 13.82
N GLY A 283 3.79 0.56 13.86
CA GLY A 283 3.28 -0.63 14.50
C GLY A 283 3.21 -0.51 16.03
N LYS A 284 2.46 -1.41 16.66
CA LYS A 284 2.40 -1.52 18.13
C LYS A 284 3.76 -2.00 18.64
N LYS A 285 4.44 -1.24 19.46
CA LYS A 285 5.51 -1.80 20.28
C LYS A 285 4.83 -2.76 21.27
N LEU A 286 5.01 -4.06 21.11
CA LEU A 286 4.68 -5.01 22.16
C LEU A 286 5.49 -4.60 23.39
N PRO A 287 4.90 -4.54 24.59
CA PRO A 287 5.68 -4.42 25.80
C PRO A 287 6.66 -5.59 25.85
N LYS A 288 7.93 -5.29 26.13
CA LYS A 288 8.94 -6.31 26.43
C LYS A 288 8.58 -6.99 27.74
#